data_50f0c508bebc88675a58d28f7ffe027d
#
_entry.id   50f0c508bebc88675a58d28f7ffe027d
#
_cell.length_a   1.000
_cell.length_b   1.000
_cell.length_c   1.000
_cell.angle_alpha   90.00
_cell.angle_beta   90.00
_cell.angle_gamma   90.00
#
_symmetry.space_group_name_H-M   'P 1'
#
loop_
_entity.id
_entity.type
_entity.pdbx_description
1 polymer ?
#
loop_
_entity_poly.entity_id
_entity_poly.type
_entity_poly.pdbx_seq_one_letter_code
_entity_poly.pdbx_strand_id
1 'polypeptide(L)'
;VGDYRRVPLYGTDFLIESKKADLKLLDGPMTDERIRLREDVSEQIRALKKMADMAAKYGCDITKPAENAHEAVQNLYMAYLAGIKENNGAATSLGRTATFLDIYIQRDMEAGILTEAGAQELIDQFIIKLRLVRHLRTPEYNELFGGDPTWVTESLGGMGVDGRTLVTKNTFRYLHTLTNLGTAPEPNLTVLWSQNLPEAFKDYCARMSIDTDSIQYENDDLMRPMYGDDYCIACCVSAMAVGKQMQFFGARANLAKSLLYAINGGVDELKGLQVIPGLEKNTEEVLDYSHVLADYKKTLAYVAELYVDTINIIHFMHDKYAYEASQMALHDTWVERLAAFGVSGLSVAVDSLSAIKFAKVTPVRDENGVAVDFKVEGEFPKYGNDDDRVDDIAVELVSFFSAELKKHALYRDAIHTLSALTITSNVMYGKKTGTTPDGRKAGEPFAPGANPMHGRDSHGALASLNSVAKIPYRAVCQDGVSNTFSITPTALGKSEEERMKNLVMILNGYFIQGAHHLNVNVMNRELLIDAMEHPEKYPTLTIRVSGYAVNFSRLSREQQLEVIKRTFHESM
;
A
#
# COMPACT_ATOMS: atom_id res chain seq x y z
N VAL A 1 5.04 12.15 0.12
CA VAL A 1 4.31 12.73 1.26
C VAL A 1 4.91 14.08 1.60
N GLY A 2 4.04 15.13 1.69
CA GLY A 2 4.44 16.46 2.12
C GLY A 2 4.82 16.48 3.61
N ASP A 3 5.76 17.35 3.97
CA ASP A 3 6.13 17.50 5.37
C ASP A 3 5.23 18.54 6.06
N TYR A 4 4.06 18.11 6.49
CA TYR A 4 3.06 18.94 7.16
C TYR A 4 3.56 19.53 8.48
N ARG A 5 4.61 18.94 9.08
CA ARG A 5 5.25 19.44 10.33
C ARG A 5 5.91 20.79 10.13
N ARG A 6 6.30 21.13 8.88
CA ARG A 6 6.94 22.42 8.56
C ARG A 6 6.06 23.62 8.89
N VAL A 7 4.74 23.46 8.77
CA VAL A 7 3.81 24.57 9.03
C VAL A 7 3.78 24.93 10.52
N PRO A 8 3.51 24.01 11.47
CA PRO A 8 3.62 24.37 12.89
C PRO A 8 5.03 24.72 13.35
N LEU A 9 6.10 24.21 12.71
CA LEU A 9 7.48 24.52 13.08
C LEU A 9 7.91 25.93 12.65
N TYR A 10 7.57 26.34 11.44
CA TYR A 10 8.16 27.52 10.81
C TYR A 10 7.14 28.60 10.44
N GLY A 11 5.87 28.22 10.22
CA GLY A 11 4.87 29.09 9.61
C GLY A 11 5.06 29.27 8.11
N THR A 12 3.97 29.62 7.41
CA THR A 12 4.00 29.77 5.95
C THR A 12 4.84 30.95 5.47
N ASP A 13 4.99 32.03 6.26
CA ASP A 13 5.82 33.18 5.88
C ASP A 13 7.28 32.76 5.72
N PHE A 14 7.83 32.03 6.69
CA PHE A 14 9.19 31.52 6.60
C PHE A 14 9.35 30.56 5.41
N LEU A 15 8.39 29.66 5.19
CA LEU A 15 8.45 28.71 4.09
C LEU A 15 8.41 29.41 2.72
N ILE A 16 7.64 30.49 2.58
CA ILE A 16 7.60 31.32 1.37
C ILE A 16 8.96 31.99 1.13
N GLU A 17 9.57 32.58 2.16
CA GLU A 17 10.88 33.22 2.02
C GLU A 17 11.98 32.19 1.70
N SER A 18 11.93 30.99 2.29
CA SER A 18 12.83 29.89 1.96
C SER A 18 12.70 29.50 0.48
N LYS A 19 11.49 29.31 -0.03
CA LYS A 19 11.26 29.02 -1.47
C LYS A 19 11.71 30.15 -2.39
N LYS A 20 11.57 31.41 -1.98
CA LYS A 20 12.11 32.55 -2.75
C LYS A 20 13.65 32.54 -2.77
N ALA A 21 14.29 32.13 -1.68
CA ALA A 21 15.74 31.97 -1.65
C ALA A 21 16.19 30.85 -2.59
N ASP A 22 15.51 29.70 -2.58
CA ASP A 22 15.78 28.60 -3.51
C ASP A 22 15.60 29.03 -4.97
N LEU A 23 14.57 29.83 -5.28
CA LEU A 23 14.34 30.33 -6.63
C LEU A 23 15.53 31.16 -7.16
N LYS A 24 16.24 31.88 -6.28
CA LYS A 24 17.47 32.61 -6.66
C LYS A 24 18.64 31.67 -6.97
N LEU A 25 18.69 30.47 -6.34
CA LEU A 25 19.72 29.46 -6.64
C LEU A 25 19.51 28.80 -7.99
N LEU A 26 18.32 28.93 -8.56
CA LEU A 26 17.97 28.40 -9.89
C LEU A 26 18.31 29.34 -11.05
N ASP A 27 19.12 30.39 -10.80
CA ASP A 27 19.66 31.25 -11.86
C ASP A 27 20.80 30.54 -12.62
N GLY A 28 20.95 30.86 -13.90
CA GLY A 28 21.95 30.28 -14.80
C GLY A 28 21.34 29.88 -16.15
N PRO A 29 21.97 28.99 -16.93
CA PRO A 29 21.43 28.55 -18.22
C PRO A 29 20.03 27.94 -18.07
N MET A 30 19.08 28.44 -18.86
CA MET A 30 17.67 28.01 -18.80
C MET A 30 17.47 26.76 -19.68
N THR A 31 17.79 25.61 -19.10
CA THR A 31 17.40 24.31 -19.67
C THR A 31 15.94 24.01 -19.37
N ASP A 32 15.33 23.09 -20.11
CA ASP A 32 13.94 22.67 -19.91
C ASP A 32 13.68 22.26 -18.44
N GLU A 33 14.56 21.48 -17.86
CA GLU A 33 14.48 21.05 -16.46
C GLU A 33 14.51 22.25 -15.49
N ARG A 34 15.45 23.20 -15.70
CA ARG A 34 15.54 24.39 -14.85
C ARG A 34 14.31 25.29 -14.96
N ILE A 35 13.78 25.44 -16.18
CA ILE A 35 12.54 26.18 -16.40
C ILE A 35 11.39 25.53 -15.62
N ARG A 36 11.25 24.22 -15.75
CA ARG A 36 10.22 23.45 -15.02
C ARG A 36 10.37 23.58 -13.50
N LEU A 37 11.57 23.45 -12.98
CA LEU A 37 11.81 23.58 -11.53
C LEU A 37 11.48 24.99 -11.02
N ARG A 38 11.76 26.04 -11.81
CA ARG A 38 11.37 27.41 -11.47
C ARG A 38 9.86 27.60 -11.49
N GLU A 39 9.16 26.99 -12.43
CA GLU A 39 7.69 26.96 -12.43
C GLU A 39 7.16 26.25 -11.20
N ASP A 40 7.68 25.06 -10.86
CA ASP A 40 7.30 24.30 -9.67
C ASP A 40 7.42 25.14 -8.40
N VAL A 41 8.58 25.77 -8.16
CA VAL A 41 8.83 26.60 -6.98
C VAL A 41 7.89 27.82 -6.96
N SER A 42 7.62 28.42 -8.12
CA SER A 42 6.68 29.54 -8.21
C SER A 42 5.26 29.14 -7.85
N GLU A 43 4.80 27.96 -8.29
CA GLU A 43 3.50 27.40 -7.90
C GLU A 43 3.45 27.04 -6.41
N GLN A 44 4.53 26.48 -5.85
CA GLN A 44 4.64 26.17 -4.43
C GLN A 44 4.51 27.43 -3.57
N ILE A 45 5.13 28.55 -3.96
CA ILE A 45 4.97 29.86 -3.28
C ILE A 45 3.50 30.31 -3.32
N ARG A 46 2.83 30.17 -4.48
CA ARG A 46 1.40 30.49 -4.60
C ARG A 46 0.53 29.59 -3.73
N ALA A 47 0.83 28.29 -3.70
CA ALA A 47 0.12 27.31 -2.88
C ALA A 47 0.25 27.60 -1.38
N LEU A 48 1.45 27.96 -0.89
CA LEU A 48 1.66 28.36 0.52
C LEU A 48 0.84 29.58 0.90
N LYS A 49 0.73 30.60 0.02
CA LYS A 49 -0.13 31.76 0.24
C LYS A 49 -1.61 31.38 0.31
N LYS A 50 -2.09 30.57 -0.64
CA LYS A 50 -3.47 30.06 -0.65
C LYS A 50 -3.78 29.21 0.59
N MET A 51 -2.82 28.44 1.08
CA MET A 51 -2.94 27.66 2.32
C MET A 51 -3.15 28.58 3.52
N ALA A 52 -2.37 29.66 3.65
CA ALA A 52 -2.54 30.67 4.70
C ALA A 52 -3.91 31.38 4.60
N ASP A 53 -4.32 31.79 3.38
CA ASP A 53 -5.62 32.41 3.13
C ASP A 53 -6.79 31.46 3.48
N MET A 54 -6.65 30.17 3.20
CA MET A 54 -7.63 29.15 3.56
C MET A 54 -7.73 29.03 5.08
N ALA A 55 -6.60 28.88 5.78
CA ALA A 55 -6.58 28.75 7.24
C ALA A 55 -7.19 29.98 7.93
N ALA A 56 -6.89 31.18 7.45
CA ALA A 56 -7.44 32.43 7.97
C ALA A 56 -8.98 32.46 7.89
N LYS A 57 -9.61 31.89 6.86
CA LYS A 57 -11.06 31.76 6.75
C LYS A 57 -11.69 30.90 7.82
N TYR A 58 -10.91 29.97 8.40
CA TYR A 58 -11.31 29.14 9.54
C TYR A 58 -10.85 29.73 10.89
N GLY A 59 -10.33 30.95 10.89
CA GLY A 59 -9.85 31.63 12.10
C GLY A 59 -8.49 31.15 12.61
N CYS A 60 -7.71 30.48 11.77
CA CYS A 60 -6.39 29.94 12.12
C CYS A 60 -5.28 30.79 11.48
N ASP A 61 -4.33 31.27 12.26
CA ASP A 61 -3.11 31.90 11.77
C ASP A 61 -1.98 30.88 11.69
N ILE A 62 -1.65 30.44 10.46
CA ILE A 62 -0.55 29.52 10.19
C ILE A 62 0.67 30.20 9.58
N THR A 63 0.68 31.55 9.59
CA THR A 63 1.79 32.33 9.02
C THR A 63 3.04 32.26 9.90
N LYS A 64 2.87 31.99 11.19
CA LYS A 64 3.91 31.92 12.22
C LYS A 64 4.05 30.51 12.81
N PRO A 65 5.16 30.18 13.48
CA PRO A 65 5.30 28.95 14.26
C PRO A 65 4.20 28.80 15.31
N ALA A 66 3.79 27.56 15.57
CA ALA A 66 2.82 27.25 16.62
C ALA A 66 3.42 27.47 18.02
N GLU A 67 2.66 28.09 18.91
CA GLU A 67 3.09 28.43 20.27
C GLU A 67 2.76 27.33 21.29
N ASN A 68 1.76 26.50 21.01
CA ASN A 68 1.27 25.45 21.91
C ASN A 68 0.79 24.20 21.15
N ALA A 69 0.46 23.15 21.89
CA ALA A 69 0.03 21.86 21.32
C ALA A 69 -1.25 21.99 20.48
N HIS A 70 -2.23 22.78 20.91
CA HIS A 70 -3.46 22.98 20.16
C HIS A 70 -3.19 23.62 18.80
N GLU A 71 -2.38 24.67 18.76
CA GLU A 71 -1.98 25.32 17.51
C GLU A 71 -1.15 24.40 16.63
N ALA A 72 -0.24 23.59 17.21
CA ALA A 72 0.56 22.65 16.43
C ALA A 72 -0.31 21.61 15.71
N VAL A 73 -1.29 21.03 16.40
CA VAL A 73 -2.27 20.10 15.80
C VAL A 73 -3.12 20.81 14.76
N GLN A 74 -3.60 22.02 15.06
CA GLN A 74 -4.44 22.81 14.16
C GLN A 74 -3.69 23.19 12.86
N ASN A 75 -2.46 23.67 12.98
CA ASN A 75 -1.63 24.10 11.84
C ASN A 75 -1.25 22.91 10.96
N LEU A 76 -0.92 21.76 11.57
CA LEU A 76 -0.66 20.52 10.86
C LEU A 76 -1.91 20.06 10.09
N TYR A 77 -3.09 20.12 10.73
CA TYR A 77 -4.34 19.74 10.07
C TYR A 77 -4.70 20.67 8.91
N MET A 78 -4.47 22.00 9.04
CA MET A 78 -4.71 22.95 7.94
C MET A 78 -3.79 22.68 6.75
N ALA A 79 -2.53 22.35 7.00
CA ALA A 79 -1.57 21.96 5.96
C ALA A 79 -2.02 20.68 5.23
N TYR A 80 -2.44 19.68 5.98
CA TYR A 80 -2.97 18.42 5.45
C TYR A 80 -4.25 18.65 4.64
N LEU A 81 -5.19 19.43 5.16
CA LEU A 81 -6.46 19.76 4.49
C LEU A 81 -6.23 20.50 3.16
N ALA A 82 -5.23 21.38 3.09
CA ALA A 82 -4.85 22.06 1.85
C ALA A 82 -4.40 21.05 0.79
N GLY A 83 -3.59 20.07 1.16
CA GLY A 83 -3.18 18.99 0.25
C GLY A 83 -4.37 18.21 -0.33
N ILE A 84 -5.31 17.80 0.52
CA ILE A 84 -6.53 17.09 0.07
C ILE A 84 -7.39 17.95 -0.84
N LYS A 85 -7.55 19.24 -0.52
CA LYS A 85 -8.36 20.14 -1.35
C LYS A 85 -7.73 20.38 -2.71
N GLU A 86 -6.42 20.41 -2.80
CA GLU A 86 -5.72 20.68 -4.06
C GLU A 86 -5.82 19.48 -5.01
N ASN A 87 -5.54 18.27 -4.56
CA ASN A 87 -5.59 17.10 -5.45
C ASN A 87 -6.99 16.50 -5.59
N ASN A 88 -7.91 16.79 -4.67
CA ASN A 88 -9.24 16.19 -4.60
C ASN A 88 -9.20 14.66 -4.80
N GLY A 89 -8.23 14.00 -4.21
CA GLY A 89 -7.91 12.61 -4.46
C GLY A 89 -7.49 11.84 -3.22
N ALA A 90 -7.29 10.55 -3.44
CA ALA A 90 -6.84 9.61 -2.44
C ALA A 90 -5.31 9.62 -2.26
N ALA A 91 -4.84 8.85 -1.26
CA ALA A 91 -3.43 8.64 -0.95
C ALA A 91 -2.71 9.89 -0.42
N THR A 92 -3.42 10.74 0.29
CA THR A 92 -2.85 11.88 1.00
C THR A 92 -2.54 11.47 2.44
N SER A 93 -1.37 10.85 2.64
CA SER A 93 -0.93 10.33 3.93
C SER A 93 -0.35 11.42 4.82
N LEU A 94 -0.46 11.22 6.15
CA LEU A 94 -0.08 12.23 7.13
C LEU A 94 1.43 12.27 7.37
N GLY A 95 2.03 11.12 7.48
CA GLY A 95 3.45 10.99 7.80
C GLY A 95 3.69 10.30 9.14
N ARG A 96 4.68 10.76 9.88
CA ARG A 96 4.98 10.36 11.25
C ARG A 96 4.75 11.56 12.17
N THR A 97 3.50 11.81 12.52
CA THR A 97 3.12 13.04 13.26
C THR A 97 2.98 12.83 14.75
N ALA A 98 2.71 11.60 15.20
CA ALA A 98 2.54 11.30 16.63
C ALA A 98 3.77 11.67 17.46
N THR A 99 4.96 11.22 17.04
CA THR A 99 6.23 11.53 17.70
C THR A 99 6.55 13.03 17.67
N PHE A 100 6.26 13.68 16.56
CA PHE A 100 6.46 15.13 16.40
C PHE A 100 5.57 15.94 17.35
N LEU A 101 4.28 15.66 17.37
CA LEU A 101 3.32 16.41 18.22
C LEU A 101 3.56 16.20 19.71
N ASP A 102 4.19 15.09 20.10
CA ASP A 102 4.54 14.83 21.50
C ASP A 102 5.46 15.91 22.07
N ILE A 103 6.30 16.56 21.24
CA ILE A 103 7.19 17.66 21.66
C ILE A 103 6.36 18.83 22.24
N TYR A 104 5.30 19.23 21.54
CA TYR A 104 4.42 20.31 21.97
C TYR A 104 3.55 19.89 23.15
N ILE A 105 2.98 18.69 23.11
CA ILE A 105 2.12 18.16 24.16
C ILE A 105 2.89 18.02 25.47
N GLN A 106 4.10 17.44 25.43
CA GLN A 106 4.91 17.25 26.62
C GLN A 106 5.32 18.60 27.24
N ARG A 107 5.74 19.55 26.42
CA ARG A 107 6.06 20.91 26.88
C ARG A 107 4.88 21.58 27.56
N ASP A 108 3.69 21.51 26.99
CA ASP A 108 2.49 22.14 27.54
C ASP A 108 2.01 21.42 28.82
N MET A 109 2.23 20.12 28.92
CA MET A 109 1.97 19.36 30.15
C MET A 109 2.93 19.75 31.28
N GLU A 110 4.22 19.88 30.99
CA GLU A 110 5.24 20.32 31.95
C GLU A 110 4.98 21.76 32.44
N ALA A 111 4.45 22.62 31.56
CA ALA A 111 4.03 23.95 31.89
C ALA A 111 2.68 24.04 32.64
N GLY A 112 1.99 22.91 32.84
CA GLY A 112 0.66 22.87 33.47
C GLY A 112 -0.48 23.44 32.61
N ILE A 113 -0.23 23.68 31.34
CA ILE A 113 -1.22 24.20 30.38
C ILE A 113 -2.17 23.08 29.94
N LEU A 114 -1.64 21.84 29.82
CA LEU A 114 -2.37 20.67 29.32
C LEU A 114 -2.30 19.54 30.36
N THR A 115 -3.40 18.82 30.54
CA THR A 115 -3.49 17.60 31.35
C THR A 115 -3.37 16.36 30.44
N GLU A 116 -3.13 15.16 31.01
CA GLU A 116 -3.12 13.91 30.22
C GLU A 116 -4.48 13.68 29.53
N ALA A 117 -5.59 13.93 30.23
CA ALA A 117 -6.92 13.83 29.65
C ALA A 117 -7.13 14.84 28.51
N GLY A 118 -6.67 16.08 28.68
CA GLY A 118 -6.72 17.10 27.63
C GLY A 118 -5.82 16.77 26.43
N ALA A 119 -4.66 16.16 26.67
CA ALA A 119 -3.79 15.68 25.59
C ALA A 119 -4.45 14.57 24.76
N GLN A 120 -5.08 13.61 25.42
CA GLN A 120 -5.84 12.55 24.74
C GLN A 120 -7.03 13.13 23.98
N GLU A 121 -7.81 14.03 24.60
CA GLU A 121 -8.93 14.71 23.94
C GLU A 121 -8.51 15.46 22.68
N LEU A 122 -7.37 16.18 22.72
CA LEU A 122 -6.83 16.88 21.56
C LEU A 122 -6.51 15.94 20.40
N ILE A 123 -5.94 14.77 20.71
CA ILE A 123 -5.66 13.74 19.68
C ILE A 123 -6.95 13.08 19.20
N ASP A 124 -7.88 12.78 20.08
CA ASP A 124 -9.19 12.23 19.70
C ASP A 124 -9.93 13.17 18.73
N GLN A 125 -9.95 14.48 19.01
CA GLN A 125 -10.54 15.49 18.13
C GLN A 125 -9.83 15.55 16.77
N PHE A 126 -8.49 15.45 16.75
CA PHE A 126 -7.73 15.40 15.52
C PHE A 126 -8.09 14.17 14.66
N ILE A 127 -8.16 13.00 15.28
CA ILE A 127 -8.57 11.77 14.59
C ILE A 127 -10.01 11.86 14.08
N ILE A 128 -10.94 12.44 14.83
CA ILE A 128 -12.31 12.69 14.36
C ILE A 128 -12.29 13.54 13.08
N LYS A 129 -11.48 14.60 13.03
CA LYS A 129 -11.37 15.44 11.84
C LYS A 129 -10.81 14.67 10.64
N LEU A 130 -9.84 13.78 10.84
CA LEU A 130 -9.32 12.92 9.78
C LEU A 130 -10.39 11.94 9.26
N ARG A 131 -11.25 11.41 10.16
CA ARG A 131 -12.38 10.54 9.78
C ARG A 131 -13.49 11.28 9.02
N LEU A 132 -13.59 12.59 9.16
CA LEU A 132 -14.59 13.44 8.49
C LEU A 132 -14.13 13.94 7.11
N VAL A 133 -12.84 13.95 6.85
CA VAL A 133 -12.31 14.43 5.57
C VAL A 133 -12.77 13.53 4.44
N ARG A 134 -13.28 14.15 3.37
CA ARG A 134 -13.73 13.47 2.16
C ARG A 134 -13.29 14.26 0.94
N HIS A 135 -13.24 13.55 -0.20
CA HIS A 135 -13.05 14.16 -1.50
C HIS A 135 -14.09 13.59 -2.49
N LEU A 136 -14.29 14.30 -3.61
CA LEU A 136 -15.25 13.89 -4.61
C LEU A 136 -14.74 12.69 -5.39
N ARG A 137 -15.65 11.74 -5.70
CA ARG A 137 -15.34 10.50 -6.42
C ARG A 137 -16.45 10.16 -7.39
N THR A 138 -16.10 9.39 -8.42
CA THR A 138 -17.09 8.76 -9.28
C THR A 138 -17.66 7.51 -8.60
N PRO A 139 -18.89 7.10 -8.95
CA PRO A 139 -19.46 5.84 -8.43
C PRO A 139 -18.57 4.63 -8.71
N GLU A 140 -17.95 4.56 -9.90
CA GLU A 140 -17.07 3.47 -10.31
C GLU A 140 -15.81 3.39 -9.42
N TYR A 141 -15.28 4.54 -9.02
CA TYR A 141 -14.15 4.60 -8.10
C TYR A 141 -14.54 4.06 -6.71
N ASN A 142 -15.69 4.45 -6.20
CA ASN A 142 -16.19 3.98 -4.91
C ASN A 142 -16.45 2.47 -4.91
N GLU A 143 -17.02 1.94 -5.99
CA GLU A 143 -17.22 0.49 -6.15
C GLU A 143 -15.90 -0.26 -6.15
N LEU A 144 -14.90 0.23 -6.92
CA LEU A 144 -13.60 -0.42 -7.05
C LEU A 144 -12.84 -0.52 -5.72
N PHE A 145 -12.93 0.51 -4.86
CA PHE A 145 -12.12 0.62 -3.65
C PHE A 145 -12.88 0.36 -2.34
N GLY A 146 -14.12 -0.11 -2.41
CA GLY A 146 -14.89 -0.50 -1.22
C GLY A 146 -15.33 0.70 -0.37
N GLY A 147 -15.87 1.73 -1.01
CA GLY A 147 -16.30 2.96 -0.36
C GLY A 147 -15.41 4.15 -0.71
N ASP A 148 -15.14 5.02 0.26
CA ASP A 148 -14.39 6.26 0.04
C ASP A 148 -13.15 6.41 0.95
N PRO A 149 -12.16 5.49 0.91
CA PRO A 149 -10.93 5.66 1.66
C PRO A 149 -10.16 6.87 1.15
N THR A 150 -9.66 7.72 2.06
CA THR A 150 -8.71 8.79 1.74
C THR A 150 -7.27 8.28 1.79
N TRP A 151 -7.07 7.10 2.39
CA TRP A 151 -5.76 6.52 2.69
C TRP A 151 -4.85 7.52 3.43
N VAL A 152 -5.42 8.13 4.47
CA VAL A 152 -4.69 8.96 5.40
C VAL A 152 -3.89 8.05 6.35
N THR A 153 -2.67 7.72 5.93
CA THR A 153 -1.80 6.83 6.71
C THR A 153 -0.95 7.65 7.68
N GLU A 154 -0.96 7.22 8.93
CA GLU A 154 -0.08 7.70 9.99
C GLU A 154 0.90 6.59 10.38
N SER A 155 2.19 6.88 10.32
CA SER A 155 3.26 5.95 10.70
C SER A 155 3.61 6.10 12.17
N LEU A 156 3.55 5.01 12.92
CA LEU A 156 3.72 4.99 14.37
C LEU A 156 4.96 4.18 14.79
N GLY A 157 5.70 4.65 15.77
CA GLY A 157 6.85 3.93 16.32
C GLY A 157 8.06 3.95 15.41
N GLY A 158 8.73 2.81 15.28
CA GLY A 158 10.03 2.69 14.61
C GLY A 158 11.20 3.13 15.50
N MET A 159 12.40 3.07 14.92
CA MET A 159 13.65 3.37 15.60
C MET A 159 14.39 4.51 14.89
N GLY A 160 15.10 5.34 15.65
CA GLY A 160 16.07 6.28 15.10
C GLY A 160 17.31 5.57 14.56
N VAL A 161 18.03 6.23 13.64
CA VAL A 161 19.32 5.73 13.13
C VAL A 161 20.38 5.61 14.23
N ASP A 162 20.19 6.29 15.34
CA ASP A 162 21.03 6.24 16.54
C ASP A 162 20.63 5.12 17.52
N GLY A 163 19.63 4.30 17.17
CA GLY A 163 19.15 3.18 17.99
C GLY A 163 18.13 3.55 19.07
N ARG A 164 17.74 4.84 19.20
CA ARG A 164 16.65 5.22 20.10
C ARG A 164 15.30 4.82 19.52
N THR A 165 14.36 4.44 20.40
CA THR A 165 12.98 4.29 19.95
C THR A 165 12.34 5.63 19.63
N LEU A 166 11.51 5.67 18.58
CA LEU A 166 10.66 6.82 18.24
C LEU A 166 9.24 6.70 18.83
N VAL A 167 9.01 5.68 19.64
CA VAL A 167 7.77 5.53 20.42
C VAL A 167 7.75 6.58 21.53
N THR A 168 6.69 7.36 21.58
CA THR A 168 6.42 8.35 22.62
C THR A 168 5.08 8.10 23.30
N LYS A 169 4.75 8.84 24.35
CA LYS A 169 3.40 8.79 24.95
C LYS A 169 2.31 9.07 23.92
N ASN A 170 2.58 9.97 22.99
CA ASN A 170 1.61 10.32 21.97
C ASN A 170 1.38 9.21 20.94
N THR A 171 2.36 8.32 20.73
CA THR A 171 2.18 7.10 19.95
C THR A 171 1.09 6.21 20.57
N PHE A 172 1.10 6.06 21.88
CA PHE A 172 0.04 5.35 22.62
C PHE A 172 -1.31 6.08 22.55
N ARG A 173 -1.34 7.42 22.61
CA ARG A 173 -2.58 8.20 22.49
C ARG A 173 -3.24 8.00 21.12
N TYR A 174 -2.46 7.93 20.04
CA TYR A 174 -2.99 7.64 18.71
C TYR A 174 -3.63 6.25 18.64
N LEU A 175 -2.97 5.23 19.16
CA LEU A 175 -3.55 3.87 19.23
C LEU A 175 -4.78 3.82 20.15
N HIS A 176 -4.77 4.56 21.27
CA HIS A 176 -5.87 4.60 22.22
C HIS A 176 -7.15 5.25 21.65
N THR A 177 -7.04 6.03 20.57
CA THR A 177 -8.22 6.54 19.86
C THR A 177 -9.13 5.41 19.34
N LEU A 178 -8.58 4.23 19.06
CA LEU A 178 -9.37 3.06 18.66
C LEU A 178 -10.29 2.56 19.80
N THR A 179 -9.87 2.77 21.04
CA THR A 179 -10.70 2.48 22.22
C THR A 179 -11.74 3.59 22.47
N ASN A 180 -11.29 4.86 22.44
CA ASN A 180 -12.16 5.99 22.77
C ASN A 180 -13.22 6.27 21.69
N LEU A 181 -12.84 6.15 20.41
CA LEU A 181 -13.69 6.51 19.27
C LEU A 181 -14.24 5.29 18.52
N GLY A 182 -13.86 4.09 18.95
CA GLY A 182 -14.18 2.84 18.27
C GLY A 182 -13.35 2.60 17.00
N THR A 183 -13.52 1.39 16.48
CA THR A 183 -12.82 0.93 15.26
C THR A 183 -13.21 1.76 14.04
N ALA A 184 -12.24 2.04 13.19
CA ALA A 184 -12.48 2.72 11.93
C ALA A 184 -11.35 2.41 10.92
N PRO A 185 -11.66 2.44 9.62
CA PRO A 185 -10.67 2.28 8.57
C PRO A 185 -9.60 3.35 8.57
N GLU A 186 -9.95 4.56 9.02
CA GLU A 186 -9.08 5.73 8.96
C GLU A 186 -8.99 6.49 10.30
N PRO A 187 -7.83 7.08 10.56
CA PRO A 187 -6.58 6.98 9.77
C PRO A 187 -6.06 5.54 9.71
N ASN A 188 -5.37 5.20 8.61
CA ASN A 188 -4.71 3.91 8.47
C ASN A 188 -3.45 3.91 9.36
N LEU A 189 -3.55 3.37 10.57
CA LEU A 189 -2.46 3.34 11.53
C LEU A 189 -1.46 2.24 11.16
N THR A 190 -0.24 2.64 10.81
CA THR A 190 0.84 1.74 10.41
C THR A 190 1.94 1.75 11.45
N VAL A 191 2.14 0.62 12.11
CA VAL A 191 3.23 0.45 13.08
C VAL A 191 4.50 0.07 12.35
N LEU A 192 5.52 0.92 12.46
CA LEU A 192 6.86 0.63 11.97
C LEU A 192 7.56 -0.28 12.97
N TRP A 193 7.53 -1.57 12.65
CA TRP A 193 7.97 -2.64 13.55
C TRP A 193 9.47 -2.85 13.50
N SER A 194 10.09 -2.89 14.67
CA SER A 194 11.50 -3.28 14.85
C SER A 194 11.61 -4.32 15.96
N GLN A 195 12.62 -5.20 15.84
CA GLN A 195 12.98 -6.13 16.91
C GLN A 195 13.32 -5.39 18.22
N ASN A 196 13.80 -4.15 18.12
CA ASN A 196 14.27 -3.35 19.24
C ASN A 196 13.19 -2.40 19.83
N LEU A 197 11.94 -2.47 19.38
CA LEU A 197 10.86 -1.72 20.01
C LEU A 197 10.64 -2.15 21.46
N PRO A 198 10.18 -1.23 22.35
CA PRO A 198 9.84 -1.59 23.72
C PRO A 198 8.77 -2.70 23.77
N GLU A 199 8.99 -3.73 24.62
CA GLU A 199 8.06 -4.87 24.72
C GLU A 199 6.64 -4.43 25.07
N ALA A 200 6.46 -3.48 26.00
CA ALA A 200 5.15 -2.95 26.35
C ALA A 200 4.43 -2.30 25.17
N PHE A 201 5.16 -1.72 24.21
CA PHE A 201 4.56 -1.16 23.00
C PHE A 201 4.18 -2.27 22.01
N LYS A 202 5.02 -3.30 21.85
CA LYS A 202 4.70 -4.47 21.02
C LYS A 202 3.44 -5.17 21.51
N ASP A 203 3.34 -5.40 22.82
CA ASP A 203 2.19 -6.03 23.46
C ASP A 203 0.91 -5.19 23.25
N TYR A 204 1.02 -3.87 23.41
CA TYR A 204 -0.10 -2.97 23.21
C TYR A 204 -0.58 -2.96 21.74
N CYS A 205 0.35 -2.95 20.77
CA CYS A 205 0.00 -3.05 19.35
C CYS A 205 -0.69 -4.38 19.02
N ALA A 206 -0.16 -5.50 19.53
CA ALA A 206 -0.76 -6.82 19.33
C ALA A 206 -2.18 -6.88 19.91
N ARG A 207 -2.38 -6.33 21.10
CA ARG A 207 -3.71 -6.21 21.72
C ARG A 207 -4.66 -5.38 20.84
N MET A 208 -4.24 -4.21 20.37
CA MET A 208 -5.06 -3.37 19.50
C MET A 208 -5.42 -4.07 18.18
N SER A 209 -4.52 -4.86 17.60
CA SER A 209 -4.83 -5.68 16.43
C SER A 209 -5.90 -6.73 16.72
N ILE A 210 -5.78 -7.45 17.85
CA ILE A 210 -6.73 -8.51 18.24
C ILE A 210 -8.12 -7.93 18.51
N ASP A 211 -8.18 -6.74 19.12
CA ASP A 211 -9.43 -6.12 19.56
C ASP A 211 -10.13 -5.33 18.42
N THR A 212 -9.39 -4.86 17.39
CA THR A 212 -9.92 -3.84 16.48
C THR A 212 -9.72 -4.11 14.99
N ASP A 213 -8.81 -4.99 14.60
CA ASP A 213 -8.39 -5.21 13.20
C ASP A 213 -8.09 -3.91 12.42
N SER A 214 -7.64 -2.84 13.12
CA SER A 214 -7.53 -1.48 12.59
C SER A 214 -6.10 -1.02 12.32
N ILE A 215 -5.08 -1.81 12.63
CA ILE A 215 -3.67 -1.47 12.42
C ILE A 215 -2.97 -2.45 11.50
N GLN A 216 -1.91 -1.96 10.85
CA GLN A 216 -1.00 -2.79 10.05
C GLN A 216 0.43 -2.61 10.52
N TYR A 217 1.31 -3.48 10.06
CA TYR A 217 2.71 -3.52 10.45
C TYR A 217 3.62 -3.46 9.23
N GLU A 218 4.70 -2.70 9.34
CA GLU A 218 5.76 -2.66 8.34
C GLU A 218 7.14 -2.72 8.98
N ASN A 219 8.07 -3.37 8.30
CA ASN A 219 9.38 -3.72 8.82
C ASN A 219 10.34 -2.52 8.81
N ASP A 220 10.45 -1.82 9.95
CA ASP A 220 11.36 -0.70 10.10
C ASP A 220 12.84 -1.11 9.95
N ASP A 221 13.21 -2.29 10.44
CA ASP A 221 14.58 -2.78 10.33
C ASP A 221 14.99 -3.09 8.88
N LEU A 222 14.01 -3.36 8.01
CA LEU A 222 14.20 -3.53 6.57
C LEU A 222 14.30 -2.18 5.86
N MET A 223 13.46 -1.19 6.21
CA MET A 223 13.28 0.07 5.50
C MET A 223 14.22 1.18 6.00
N ARG A 224 14.45 1.30 7.30
CA ARG A 224 15.30 2.33 7.89
C ARG A 224 16.71 2.44 7.26
N PRO A 225 17.39 1.34 6.91
CA PRO A 225 18.68 1.43 6.20
C PRO A 225 18.62 2.06 4.81
N MET A 226 17.43 2.12 4.19
CA MET A 226 17.22 2.68 2.85
C MET A 226 16.79 4.15 2.90
N TYR A 227 15.94 4.51 3.86
CA TYR A 227 15.27 5.81 3.91
C TYR A 227 15.73 6.70 5.08
N GLY A 228 16.61 6.20 5.97
CA GLY A 228 16.89 6.87 7.26
C GLY A 228 15.74 6.68 8.24
N ASP A 229 15.64 7.55 9.25
CA ASP A 229 14.60 7.48 10.27
C ASP A 229 13.46 8.50 10.08
N ASP A 230 13.60 9.40 9.09
CA ASP A 230 12.56 10.37 8.75
C ASP A 230 11.82 9.98 7.46
N TYR A 231 11.26 8.79 7.47
CA TYR A 231 10.37 8.29 6.43
C TYR A 231 8.99 7.97 7.00
N CYS A 232 8.04 7.80 6.14
CA CYS A 232 6.69 7.36 6.48
C CYS A 232 6.13 6.44 5.40
N ILE A 233 4.99 5.88 5.68
CA ILE A 233 4.25 5.07 4.72
C ILE A 233 3.22 5.93 4.02
N ALA A 234 3.28 5.95 2.71
CA ALA A 234 2.29 6.59 1.86
C ALA A 234 1.23 5.58 1.43
N CYS A 235 -0.01 5.99 1.46
CA CYS A 235 -1.16 5.19 1.05
C CYS A 235 -1.25 3.89 1.85
N CYS A 236 -0.89 2.76 1.20
CA CYS A 236 -1.03 1.42 1.76
C CYS A 236 0.28 0.91 2.37
N VAL A 237 1.38 0.92 1.57
CA VAL A 237 2.63 0.20 1.91
C VAL A 237 3.90 0.88 1.39
N SER A 238 3.80 2.03 0.72
CA SER A 238 4.94 2.66 0.05
C SER A 238 5.75 3.51 1.02
N ALA A 239 7.00 3.15 1.28
CA ALA A 239 7.90 3.96 2.10
C ALA A 239 8.45 5.16 1.31
N MET A 240 8.46 6.34 1.92
CA MET A 240 9.02 7.57 1.35
C MET A 240 9.65 8.46 2.41
N ALA A 241 10.79 9.08 2.09
CA ALA A 241 11.39 10.13 2.90
C ALA A 241 10.48 11.37 2.89
N VAL A 242 10.09 11.82 4.10
CA VAL A 242 9.08 12.88 4.28
C VAL A 242 9.59 14.21 3.74
N GLY A 243 8.81 14.83 2.85
CA GLY A 243 9.14 16.12 2.25
C GLY A 243 10.34 16.11 1.28
N LYS A 244 10.90 14.94 0.95
CA LYS A 244 12.04 14.77 0.05
C LYS A 244 11.74 13.95 -1.19
N GLN A 245 10.78 13.05 -1.09
CA GLN A 245 10.37 12.17 -2.17
C GLN A 245 8.89 12.37 -2.49
N MET A 246 8.57 12.29 -3.76
CA MET A 246 7.21 12.19 -4.26
C MET A 246 7.07 10.91 -5.08
N GLN A 247 5.87 10.36 -5.12
CA GLN A 247 5.58 9.16 -5.87
C GLN A 247 4.47 9.41 -6.88
N PHE A 248 4.69 8.96 -8.10
CA PHE A 248 3.67 8.86 -9.11
C PHE A 248 3.25 7.39 -9.26
N PHE A 249 1.96 7.15 -9.20
CA PHE A 249 1.38 5.82 -9.19
C PHE A 249 0.33 5.68 -10.30
N GLY A 250 0.31 4.52 -10.94
CA GLY A 250 -0.67 4.21 -11.99
C GLY A 250 -1.39 2.87 -11.75
N ALA A 251 -1.74 2.22 -12.84
CA ALA A 251 -2.38 0.91 -12.84
C ALA A 251 -1.42 -0.22 -12.38
N ARG A 252 -1.87 -1.46 -12.52
CA ARG A 252 -1.05 -2.66 -12.26
C ARG A 252 -1.00 -3.54 -13.49
N ALA A 253 0.15 -4.18 -13.73
CA ALA A 253 0.27 -5.22 -14.73
C ALA A 253 -0.41 -6.50 -14.22
N ASN A 254 -1.30 -7.07 -15.03
CA ASN A 254 -1.98 -8.32 -14.71
C ASN A 254 -1.13 -9.51 -15.18
N LEU A 255 -0.35 -10.11 -14.28
CA LEU A 255 0.57 -11.20 -14.60
C LEU A 255 -0.16 -12.45 -15.09
N ALA A 256 -1.30 -12.80 -14.50
CA ALA A 256 -2.08 -13.97 -14.91
C ALA A 256 -2.66 -13.79 -16.33
N LYS A 257 -3.17 -12.61 -16.64
CA LYS A 257 -3.65 -12.27 -17.99
C LYS A 257 -2.52 -12.28 -19.02
N SER A 258 -1.35 -11.76 -18.64
CA SER A 258 -0.16 -11.76 -19.49
C SER A 258 0.31 -13.20 -19.83
N LEU A 259 0.14 -14.16 -18.89
CA LEU A 259 0.42 -15.56 -19.15
C LEU A 259 -0.57 -16.16 -20.19
N LEU A 260 -1.86 -15.80 -20.10
CA LEU A 260 -2.85 -16.22 -21.10
C LEU A 260 -2.56 -15.62 -22.47
N TYR A 261 -2.10 -14.37 -22.55
CA TYR A 261 -1.62 -13.77 -23.80
C TYR A 261 -0.44 -14.54 -24.39
N ALA A 262 0.53 -14.95 -23.57
CA ALA A 262 1.68 -15.74 -24.01
C ALA A 262 1.22 -17.09 -24.63
N ILE A 263 0.33 -17.81 -23.96
CA ILE A 263 -0.22 -19.09 -24.44
C ILE A 263 -1.03 -18.89 -25.74
N ASN A 264 -1.75 -17.78 -25.86
CA ASN A 264 -2.67 -17.52 -26.97
C ASN A 264 -2.08 -16.65 -28.09
N GLY A 265 -0.76 -16.50 -28.18
CA GLY A 265 -0.13 -15.71 -29.23
C GLY A 265 -0.54 -14.23 -29.22
N GLY A 266 -0.74 -13.65 -28.03
CA GLY A 266 -1.13 -12.26 -27.85
C GLY A 266 -2.63 -11.99 -28.00
N VAL A 267 -3.47 -13.02 -28.14
CA VAL A 267 -4.93 -12.89 -28.27
C VAL A 267 -5.59 -12.88 -26.89
N ASP A 268 -6.51 -11.94 -26.68
CA ASP A 268 -7.37 -11.88 -25.48
C ASP A 268 -8.38 -13.02 -25.51
N GLU A 269 -8.33 -13.91 -24.52
CA GLU A 269 -9.13 -15.13 -24.44
C GLU A 269 -10.63 -14.88 -24.19
N LEU A 270 -11.00 -13.67 -23.72
CA LEU A 270 -12.40 -13.30 -23.48
C LEU A 270 -13.00 -12.53 -24.64
N LYS A 271 -12.18 -11.79 -25.40
CA LYS A 271 -12.64 -10.88 -26.45
C LYS A 271 -12.27 -11.32 -27.86
N GLY A 272 -11.34 -12.28 -27.99
CA GLY A 272 -10.82 -12.72 -29.28
C GLY A 272 -10.00 -11.67 -30.05
N LEU A 273 -9.56 -10.60 -29.38
CA LEU A 273 -8.82 -9.50 -29.99
C LEU A 273 -7.31 -9.73 -29.88
N GLN A 274 -6.57 -9.44 -30.96
CA GLN A 274 -5.10 -9.41 -30.92
C GLN A 274 -4.66 -8.16 -30.11
N VAL A 275 -4.04 -8.39 -28.96
CA VAL A 275 -3.57 -7.35 -28.04
C VAL A 275 -2.06 -7.16 -28.16
N ILE A 276 -1.29 -8.25 -28.23
CA ILE A 276 0.17 -8.23 -28.34
C ILE A 276 0.55 -8.80 -29.69
N PRO A 277 1.13 -7.99 -30.59
CA PRO A 277 1.54 -8.46 -31.91
C PRO A 277 2.83 -9.30 -31.86
N GLY A 278 3.04 -10.14 -32.87
CA GLY A 278 4.31 -10.84 -33.08
C GLY A 278 4.56 -12.08 -32.22
N LEU A 279 3.58 -12.49 -31.44
CA LEU A 279 3.60 -13.78 -30.73
C LEU A 279 2.88 -14.86 -31.54
N GLU A 280 3.41 -16.06 -31.51
CA GLU A 280 2.74 -17.23 -32.09
C GLU A 280 1.88 -17.94 -31.04
N LYS A 281 0.73 -18.46 -31.47
CA LYS A 281 -0.13 -19.26 -30.58
C LYS A 281 0.57 -20.57 -30.25
N ASN A 282 0.56 -20.93 -28.97
CA ASN A 282 0.98 -22.25 -28.57
C ASN A 282 -0.01 -23.28 -29.10
N THR A 283 0.49 -24.27 -29.85
CA THR A 283 -0.32 -25.34 -30.47
C THR A 283 -0.06 -26.70 -29.84
N GLU A 284 0.73 -26.79 -28.80
CA GLU A 284 1.08 -28.02 -28.12
C GLU A 284 -0.16 -28.69 -27.51
N GLU A 285 -0.25 -30.00 -27.58
CA GLU A 285 -1.31 -30.76 -26.93
C GLU A 285 -1.19 -30.69 -25.40
N VAL A 286 0.03 -30.77 -24.90
CA VAL A 286 0.39 -30.58 -23.50
C VAL A 286 1.37 -29.42 -23.42
N LEU A 287 1.13 -28.44 -22.56
CA LEU A 287 1.99 -27.26 -22.45
C LEU A 287 3.39 -27.65 -21.95
N ASP A 288 4.42 -27.24 -22.71
CA ASP A 288 5.82 -27.33 -22.28
C ASP A 288 6.22 -26.10 -21.48
N TYR A 289 6.77 -26.31 -20.30
CA TYR A 289 7.16 -25.23 -19.38
C TYR A 289 8.18 -24.26 -19.99
N SER A 290 9.19 -24.80 -20.71
CA SER A 290 10.27 -23.97 -21.28
C SER A 290 9.75 -23.07 -22.39
N HIS A 291 8.86 -23.59 -23.24
CA HIS A 291 8.24 -22.82 -24.32
C HIS A 291 7.30 -21.75 -23.77
N VAL A 292 6.40 -22.13 -22.86
CA VAL A 292 5.47 -21.17 -22.23
C VAL A 292 6.23 -20.07 -21.48
N LEU A 293 7.27 -20.40 -20.72
CA LEU A 293 8.07 -19.42 -20.00
C LEU A 293 8.80 -18.46 -20.95
N ALA A 294 9.34 -18.96 -22.07
CA ALA A 294 10.01 -18.12 -23.04
C ALA A 294 9.05 -17.09 -23.68
N ASP A 295 7.86 -17.51 -24.06
CA ASP A 295 6.84 -16.62 -24.64
C ASP A 295 6.23 -15.69 -23.59
N TYR A 296 6.12 -16.16 -22.35
CA TYR A 296 5.68 -15.35 -21.24
C TYR A 296 6.69 -14.21 -20.93
N LYS A 297 7.98 -14.51 -20.96
CA LYS A 297 9.04 -13.47 -20.81
C LYS A 297 8.98 -12.42 -21.93
N LYS A 298 8.74 -12.81 -23.19
CA LYS A 298 8.52 -11.85 -24.30
C LYS A 298 7.28 -10.98 -24.05
N THR A 299 6.20 -11.60 -23.60
CA THR A 299 4.95 -10.90 -23.26
C THR A 299 5.16 -9.88 -22.14
N LEU A 300 5.86 -10.27 -21.07
CA LEU A 300 6.17 -9.38 -19.96
C LEU A 300 7.09 -8.23 -20.35
N ALA A 301 8.03 -8.46 -21.26
CA ALA A 301 8.89 -7.38 -21.80
C ALA A 301 8.03 -6.34 -22.56
N TYR A 302 7.12 -6.78 -23.42
CA TYR A 302 6.17 -5.88 -24.12
C TYR A 302 5.28 -5.11 -23.15
N VAL A 303 4.73 -5.81 -22.13
CA VAL A 303 3.89 -5.18 -21.11
C VAL A 303 4.68 -4.15 -20.30
N ALA A 304 5.94 -4.43 -19.99
CA ALA A 304 6.81 -3.50 -19.26
C ALA A 304 7.06 -2.20 -20.05
N GLU A 305 7.37 -2.29 -21.34
CA GLU A 305 7.54 -1.15 -22.23
C GLU A 305 6.26 -0.31 -22.30
N LEU A 306 5.12 -0.94 -22.60
CA LEU A 306 3.82 -0.27 -22.67
C LEU A 306 3.45 0.40 -21.34
N TYR A 307 3.78 -0.24 -20.21
CA TYR A 307 3.47 0.28 -18.88
C TYR A 307 4.32 1.53 -18.57
N VAL A 308 5.62 1.50 -18.90
CA VAL A 308 6.50 2.67 -18.74
C VAL A 308 6.03 3.83 -19.61
N ASP A 309 5.73 3.60 -20.89
CA ASP A 309 5.22 4.63 -21.79
C ASP A 309 3.92 5.26 -21.28
N THR A 310 3.01 4.43 -20.79
CA THR A 310 1.74 4.89 -20.21
C THR A 310 1.97 5.75 -18.98
N ILE A 311 2.84 5.31 -18.05
CA ILE A 311 3.17 6.07 -16.84
C ILE A 311 3.85 7.39 -17.20
N ASN A 312 4.75 7.42 -18.18
CA ASN A 312 5.40 8.65 -18.64
C ASN A 312 4.38 9.68 -19.16
N ILE A 313 3.43 9.24 -19.97
CA ILE A 313 2.36 10.11 -20.48
C ILE A 313 1.52 10.67 -19.34
N ILE A 314 1.07 9.81 -18.43
CA ILE A 314 0.22 10.21 -17.30
C ILE A 314 1.01 11.16 -16.36
N HIS A 315 2.26 10.85 -16.05
CA HIS A 315 3.10 11.70 -15.20
C HIS A 315 3.32 13.09 -15.85
N PHE A 316 3.65 13.13 -17.14
CA PHE A 316 3.76 14.38 -17.87
C PHE A 316 2.49 15.22 -17.80
N MET A 317 1.31 14.59 -17.94
CA MET A 317 0.02 15.30 -17.88
C MET A 317 -0.26 15.88 -16.49
N HIS A 318 0.05 15.14 -15.43
CA HIS A 318 -0.09 15.60 -14.04
C HIS A 318 0.92 16.70 -13.70
N ASP A 319 2.16 16.56 -14.08
CA ASP A 319 3.20 17.56 -13.86
C ASP A 319 2.89 18.88 -14.57
N LYS A 320 2.49 18.81 -15.84
CA LYS A 320 2.34 20.02 -16.66
C LYS A 320 0.97 20.69 -16.54
N TYR A 321 -0.10 19.93 -16.35
CA TYR A 321 -1.47 20.43 -16.48
C TYR A 321 -2.34 20.24 -15.23
N ALA A 322 -1.83 19.62 -14.19
CA ALA A 322 -2.58 19.36 -12.98
C ALA A 322 -1.92 19.99 -11.75
N TYR A 323 -1.94 19.29 -10.64
CA TYR A 323 -1.64 19.82 -9.30
C TYR A 323 -0.26 19.42 -8.74
N GLU A 324 0.61 18.73 -9.50
CA GLU A 324 1.86 18.19 -8.94
C GLU A 324 2.72 19.27 -8.29
N ALA A 325 2.92 20.39 -8.97
CA ALA A 325 3.75 21.48 -8.45
C ALA A 325 3.22 22.04 -7.13
N SER A 326 1.91 22.33 -7.04
CA SER A 326 1.29 22.88 -5.82
C SER A 326 1.29 21.87 -4.66
N GLN A 327 1.09 20.57 -4.94
CA GLN A 327 1.18 19.50 -3.94
C GLN A 327 2.55 19.41 -3.27
N MET A 328 3.61 19.80 -3.95
CA MET A 328 4.97 19.79 -3.43
C MET A 328 5.34 21.06 -2.61
N ALA A 329 4.38 21.92 -2.26
CA ALA A 329 4.63 23.14 -1.47
C ALA A 329 5.35 22.88 -0.14
N LEU A 330 5.16 21.71 0.47
CA LEU A 330 5.79 21.27 1.71
C LEU A 330 6.90 20.23 1.50
N HIS A 331 7.44 20.15 0.29
CA HIS A 331 8.64 19.38 -0.02
C HIS A 331 9.88 20.27 -0.15
N ASP A 332 11.03 19.66 -0.16
CA ASP A 332 12.26 20.31 -0.60
C ASP A 332 12.12 20.78 -2.05
N THR A 333 12.95 21.71 -2.47
CA THR A 333 12.92 22.20 -3.86
C THR A 333 13.40 21.16 -4.84
N TRP A 334 14.41 20.38 -4.46
CA TRP A 334 14.90 19.22 -5.23
C TRP A 334 14.28 17.95 -4.68
N VAL A 335 13.27 17.46 -5.37
CA VAL A 335 12.50 16.27 -4.99
C VAL A 335 12.95 15.08 -5.81
N GLU A 336 13.22 13.98 -5.14
CA GLU A 336 13.39 12.68 -5.81
C GLU A 336 12.03 12.10 -6.20
N ARG A 337 11.87 11.73 -7.46
CA ARG A 337 10.62 11.19 -8.00
C ARG A 337 10.66 9.68 -8.09
N LEU A 338 9.64 9.03 -7.58
CA LEU A 338 9.45 7.59 -7.65
C LEU A 338 8.29 7.28 -8.61
N ALA A 339 8.50 6.41 -9.57
CA ALA A 339 7.44 5.84 -10.39
C ALA A 339 7.09 4.46 -9.84
N ALA A 340 5.91 4.37 -9.24
CA ALA A 340 5.41 3.16 -8.60
C ALA A 340 4.69 2.27 -9.61
N PHE A 341 5.38 1.24 -10.07
CA PHE A 341 4.79 0.15 -10.83
C PHE A 341 4.20 -0.89 -9.88
N GLY A 342 3.23 -1.65 -10.36
CA GLY A 342 2.62 -2.70 -9.56
C GLY A 342 2.22 -3.92 -10.38
N VAL A 343 2.11 -5.06 -9.71
CA VAL A 343 1.63 -6.31 -10.31
C VAL A 343 0.40 -6.83 -9.58
N SER A 344 -0.46 -7.51 -10.33
CA SER A 344 -1.63 -8.24 -9.83
C SER A 344 -1.62 -9.68 -10.34
N GLY A 345 -2.29 -10.58 -9.61
CA GLY A 345 -2.39 -11.98 -9.99
C GLY A 345 -1.07 -12.77 -9.87
N LEU A 346 -0.17 -12.33 -8.97
CA LEU A 346 1.12 -12.98 -8.75
C LEU A 346 0.96 -14.47 -8.42
N SER A 347 0.20 -14.79 -7.38
CA SER A 347 0.00 -16.20 -6.96
C SER A 347 -0.64 -17.07 -8.03
N VAL A 348 -1.56 -16.50 -8.83
CA VAL A 348 -2.21 -17.22 -9.96
C VAL A 348 -1.20 -17.51 -11.06
N ALA A 349 -0.37 -16.54 -11.44
CA ALA A 349 0.67 -16.75 -12.45
C ALA A 349 1.72 -17.77 -11.99
N VAL A 350 2.13 -17.68 -10.73
CA VAL A 350 3.11 -18.58 -10.09
C VAL A 350 2.57 -20.02 -10.04
N ASP A 351 1.36 -20.20 -9.52
CA ASP A 351 0.72 -21.52 -9.46
C ASP A 351 0.46 -22.11 -10.85
N SER A 352 0.12 -21.26 -11.84
CA SER A 352 -0.06 -21.68 -13.22
C SER A 352 1.25 -22.20 -13.85
N LEU A 353 2.36 -21.48 -13.62
CA LEU A 353 3.69 -21.92 -14.05
C LEU A 353 4.12 -23.19 -13.33
N SER A 354 3.81 -23.31 -12.04
CA SER A 354 4.06 -24.52 -11.26
C SER A 354 3.25 -25.71 -11.80
N ALA A 355 1.97 -25.51 -12.12
CA ALA A 355 1.14 -26.55 -12.73
C ALA A 355 1.72 -27.02 -14.06
N ILE A 356 2.13 -26.11 -14.94
CA ILE A 356 2.74 -26.45 -16.23
C ILE A 356 4.08 -27.19 -16.05
N LYS A 357 4.86 -26.83 -15.01
CA LYS A 357 6.17 -27.41 -14.74
C LYS A 357 6.11 -28.83 -14.12
N PHE A 358 5.16 -29.07 -13.22
CA PHE A 358 5.14 -30.25 -12.35
C PHE A 358 3.96 -31.18 -12.58
N ALA A 359 2.92 -30.74 -13.29
CA ALA A 359 1.76 -31.57 -13.67
C ALA A 359 1.62 -31.60 -15.18
N LYS A 360 0.61 -32.33 -15.69
CA LYS A 360 0.27 -32.34 -17.10
C LYS A 360 -0.88 -31.37 -17.34
N VAL A 361 -0.61 -30.29 -18.06
CA VAL A 361 -1.61 -29.27 -18.40
C VAL A 361 -1.95 -29.32 -19.86
N THR A 362 -3.21 -29.68 -20.18
CA THR A 362 -3.75 -29.75 -21.53
C THR A 362 -4.71 -28.57 -21.76
N PRO A 363 -4.39 -27.64 -22.66
CA PRO A 363 -5.29 -26.51 -22.96
C PRO A 363 -6.51 -26.99 -23.76
N VAL A 364 -7.68 -26.47 -23.38
CA VAL A 364 -8.93 -26.64 -24.14
C VAL A 364 -9.11 -25.42 -25.03
N ARG A 365 -9.04 -25.61 -26.35
CA ARG A 365 -9.06 -24.52 -27.32
C ARG A 365 -10.44 -24.40 -27.96
N ASP A 366 -10.84 -23.17 -28.27
CA ASP A 366 -12.01 -22.87 -29.07
C ASP A 366 -11.76 -23.12 -30.58
N GLU A 367 -12.74 -22.81 -31.40
CA GLU A 367 -12.68 -22.95 -32.88
C GLU A 367 -11.60 -22.08 -33.54
N ASN A 368 -11.15 -21.02 -32.86
CA ASN A 368 -10.07 -20.12 -33.31
C ASN A 368 -8.69 -20.54 -32.78
N GLY A 369 -8.62 -21.66 -32.05
CA GLY A 369 -7.39 -22.17 -31.44
C GLY A 369 -6.94 -21.38 -30.19
N VAL A 370 -7.84 -20.58 -29.57
CA VAL A 370 -7.59 -19.87 -28.33
C VAL A 370 -7.85 -20.79 -27.15
N ALA A 371 -6.90 -20.94 -26.24
CA ALA A 371 -7.06 -21.69 -25.00
C ALA A 371 -8.01 -20.94 -24.07
N VAL A 372 -9.18 -21.52 -23.82
CA VAL A 372 -10.26 -20.94 -23.00
C VAL A 372 -10.47 -21.68 -21.68
N ASP A 373 -9.96 -22.92 -21.56
CA ASP A 373 -9.94 -23.71 -20.32
C ASP A 373 -8.70 -24.63 -20.30
N PHE A 374 -8.41 -25.25 -19.17
CA PHE A 374 -7.26 -26.13 -18.98
C PHE A 374 -7.65 -27.36 -18.17
N LYS A 375 -7.19 -28.53 -18.62
CA LYS A 375 -7.26 -29.77 -17.85
C LYS A 375 -5.91 -30.01 -17.19
N VAL A 376 -5.92 -30.19 -15.87
CA VAL A 376 -4.73 -30.43 -15.08
C VAL A 376 -4.78 -31.83 -14.50
N GLU A 377 -3.80 -32.64 -14.84
CA GLU A 377 -3.65 -34.02 -14.35
C GLU A 377 -2.36 -34.14 -13.55
N GLY A 378 -2.47 -34.55 -12.29
CA GLY A 378 -1.35 -34.66 -11.34
C GLY A 378 -1.31 -33.51 -10.33
N GLU A 379 -0.44 -33.68 -9.34
CA GLU A 379 -0.23 -32.71 -8.27
C GLU A 379 0.94 -31.77 -8.61
N PHE A 380 0.87 -30.54 -8.12
CA PHE A 380 1.93 -29.55 -8.28
C PHE A 380 2.09 -28.72 -7.00
N PRO A 381 3.31 -28.21 -6.70
CA PRO A 381 3.54 -27.30 -5.59
C PRO A 381 2.71 -26.02 -5.73
N LYS A 382 2.08 -25.59 -4.65
CA LYS A 382 1.27 -24.35 -4.60
C LYS A 382 1.94 -23.31 -3.73
N TYR A 383 1.97 -22.09 -4.19
CA TYR A 383 2.53 -20.96 -3.48
C TYR A 383 1.81 -20.74 -2.14
N GLY A 384 2.58 -20.40 -1.09
CA GLY A 384 2.07 -20.22 0.28
C GLY A 384 2.24 -21.46 1.18
N ASN A 385 3.10 -22.41 0.82
CA ASN A 385 3.35 -23.63 1.59
C ASN A 385 4.84 -23.81 1.96
N ASP A 386 5.64 -22.76 1.87
CA ASP A 386 7.09 -22.77 2.13
C ASP A 386 7.84 -23.80 1.28
N ASP A 387 7.46 -23.90 0.02
CA ASP A 387 8.05 -24.83 -0.95
C ASP A 387 8.87 -24.06 -2.00
N ASP A 388 10.19 -24.16 -1.92
CA ASP A 388 11.12 -23.43 -2.78
C ASP A 388 10.89 -23.73 -4.28
N ARG A 389 10.35 -24.90 -4.64
CA ARG A 389 10.05 -25.26 -6.04
C ARG A 389 9.08 -24.28 -6.70
N VAL A 390 8.17 -23.69 -5.93
CA VAL A 390 7.17 -22.73 -6.42
C VAL A 390 7.47 -21.31 -5.93
N ASP A 391 8.02 -21.12 -4.74
CA ASP A 391 8.37 -19.81 -4.20
C ASP A 391 9.46 -19.14 -5.03
N ASP A 392 10.44 -19.90 -5.54
CA ASP A 392 11.47 -19.41 -6.48
C ASP A 392 10.88 -18.89 -7.79
N ILE A 393 9.76 -19.47 -8.27
CA ILE A 393 9.04 -18.97 -9.45
C ILE A 393 8.49 -17.57 -9.17
N ALA A 394 7.95 -17.33 -7.96
CA ALA A 394 7.45 -16.00 -7.58
C ALA A 394 8.58 -14.96 -7.56
N VAL A 395 9.73 -15.31 -6.97
CA VAL A 395 10.92 -14.44 -6.90
C VAL A 395 11.46 -14.15 -8.30
N GLU A 396 11.58 -15.17 -9.17
CA GLU A 396 12.05 -15.02 -10.55
C GLU A 396 11.11 -14.08 -11.33
N LEU A 397 9.80 -14.27 -11.20
CA LEU A 397 8.81 -13.52 -11.96
C LEU A 397 8.82 -12.03 -11.64
N VAL A 398 8.81 -11.65 -10.36
CA VAL A 398 8.86 -10.23 -9.96
C VAL A 398 10.21 -9.61 -10.31
N SER A 399 11.31 -10.38 -10.17
CA SER A 399 12.66 -9.91 -10.49
C SER A 399 12.82 -9.67 -11.99
N PHE A 400 12.33 -10.58 -12.82
CA PHE A 400 12.32 -10.44 -14.27
C PHE A 400 11.53 -9.19 -14.70
N PHE A 401 10.30 -9.05 -14.21
CA PHE A 401 9.45 -7.91 -14.59
C PHE A 401 10.05 -6.57 -14.15
N SER A 402 10.61 -6.50 -12.94
CA SER A 402 11.34 -5.31 -12.48
C SER A 402 12.55 -4.98 -13.37
N ALA A 403 13.29 -5.99 -13.80
CA ALA A 403 14.44 -5.80 -14.70
C ALA A 403 14.01 -5.28 -16.09
N GLU A 404 12.87 -5.78 -16.61
CA GLU A 404 12.32 -5.28 -17.88
C GLU A 404 11.87 -3.82 -17.78
N LEU A 405 11.16 -3.43 -16.73
CA LEU A 405 10.77 -2.04 -16.49
C LEU A 405 11.97 -1.08 -16.50
N LYS A 406 13.07 -1.47 -15.84
CA LYS A 406 14.29 -0.65 -15.72
C LYS A 406 15.07 -0.44 -17.02
N LYS A 407 14.72 -1.13 -18.11
CA LYS A 407 15.31 -0.90 -19.44
C LYS A 407 14.80 0.37 -20.10
N HIS A 408 13.71 0.93 -19.67
CA HIS A 408 13.01 2.05 -20.29
C HIS A 408 13.15 3.31 -19.42
N ALA A 409 13.43 4.46 -20.05
CA ALA A 409 13.61 5.73 -19.37
C ALA A 409 12.28 6.28 -18.82
N LEU A 410 12.36 6.95 -17.68
CA LEU A 410 11.21 7.60 -17.05
C LEU A 410 11.26 9.12 -17.21
N TYR A 411 10.08 9.72 -17.24
CA TYR A 411 9.91 11.17 -17.27
C TYR A 411 10.50 11.81 -16.00
N ARG A 412 11.22 12.92 -16.15
CA ARG A 412 11.92 13.67 -15.08
C ARG A 412 12.85 12.80 -14.23
N ASP A 413 13.54 11.86 -14.86
CA ASP A 413 14.53 10.96 -14.21
C ASP A 413 13.98 10.24 -12.97
N ALA A 414 12.68 9.92 -12.97
CA ALA A 414 12.06 9.18 -11.87
C ALA A 414 12.69 7.78 -11.71
N ILE A 415 12.68 7.29 -10.48
CA ILE A 415 13.23 5.97 -10.12
C ILE A 415 12.11 4.92 -10.20
N HIS A 416 12.38 3.82 -10.90
CA HIS A 416 11.47 2.67 -10.96
C HIS A 416 11.36 1.98 -9.61
N THR A 417 10.16 1.82 -9.10
CA THR A 417 9.83 0.97 -7.96
C THR A 417 8.73 0.00 -8.35
N LEU A 418 8.65 -1.16 -7.70
CA LEU A 418 7.67 -2.19 -7.99
C LEU A 418 6.97 -2.61 -6.71
N SER A 419 5.67 -2.89 -6.80
CA SER A 419 4.87 -3.48 -5.72
C SER A 419 4.13 -4.74 -6.14
N ALA A 420 4.02 -5.68 -5.20
CA ALA A 420 3.03 -6.75 -5.21
C ALA A 420 1.87 -6.33 -4.30
N LEU A 421 0.98 -5.50 -4.83
CA LEU A 421 -0.14 -4.89 -4.11
C LEU A 421 -1.33 -4.70 -5.04
N THR A 422 -2.53 -5.10 -4.66
CA THR A 422 -3.73 -4.98 -5.52
C THR A 422 -4.80 -4.05 -4.97
N ILE A 423 -4.75 -3.68 -3.70
CA ILE A 423 -5.90 -3.06 -3.02
C ILE A 423 -7.11 -4.02 -3.14
N THR A 424 -8.35 -3.53 -3.27
CA THR A 424 -9.54 -4.35 -3.57
C THR A 424 -9.74 -4.62 -5.06
N SER A 425 -8.84 -4.14 -5.90
CA SER A 425 -8.92 -4.34 -7.37
C SER A 425 -8.61 -5.77 -7.83
N ASN A 426 -8.12 -6.65 -6.93
CA ASN A 426 -7.96 -8.07 -7.19
C ASN A 426 -9.24 -8.74 -7.71
N VAL A 427 -10.41 -8.32 -7.25
CA VAL A 427 -11.72 -8.78 -7.72
C VAL A 427 -11.92 -8.40 -9.18
N MET A 428 -11.68 -7.14 -9.54
CA MET A 428 -11.85 -6.64 -10.91
C MET A 428 -10.84 -7.25 -11.88
N TYR A 429 -9.58 -7.42 -11.48
CA TYR A 429 -8.58 -8.09 -12.31
C TYR A 429 -8.96 -9.56 -12.57
N GLY A 430 -9.43 -10.27 -11.55
CA GLY A 430 -9.94 -11.64 -11.71
C GLY A 430 -11.13 -11.72 -12.67
N LYS A 431 -12.08 -10.80 -12.54
CA LYS A 431 -13.29 -10.69 -13.40
C LYS A 431 -12.94 -10.52 -14.89
N LYS A 432 -11.82 -9.86 -15.19
CA LYS A 432 -11.32 -9.62 -16.55
C LYS A 432 -10.33 -10.67 -17.06
N THR A 433 -10.15 -11.78 -16.36
CA THR A 433 -9.19 -12.84 -16.70
C THR A 433 -9.91 -14.17 -16.87
N GLY A 434 -9.65 -14.86 -17.97
CA GLY A 434 -10.16 -16.19 -18.30
C GLY A 434 -9.69 -17.27 -17.31
N THR A 435 -10.04 -18.52 -17.56
CA THR A 435 -9.54 -19.68 -16.80
C THR A 435 -8.03 -19.77 -16.94
N THR A 436 -7.34 -20.12 -15.86
CA THR A 436 -5.87 -20.19 -15.80
C THR A 436 -5.37 -21.62 -15.56
N PRO A 437 -4.13 -21.96 -15.98
CA PRO A 437 -3.58 -23.31 -15.88
C PRO A 437 -3.51 -23.91 -14.47
N ASP A 438 -3.56 -23.09 -13.43
CA ASP A 438 -3.61 -23.50 -12.02
C ASP A 438 -5.00 -24.01 -11.55
N GLY A 439 -6.00 -23.96 -12.44
CA GLY A 439 -7.37 -24.38 -12.19
C GLY A 439 -8.33 -23.28 -11.72
N ARG A 440 -7.86 -22.00 -11.54
CA ARG A 440 -8.75 -20.86 -11.27
C ARG A 440 -9.69 -20.63 -12.46
N LYS A 441 -10.97 -20.51 -12.22
CA LYS A 441 -11.97 -20.33 -13.28
C LYS A 441 -12.09 -18.87 -13.72
N ALA A 442 -12.54 -18.69 -14.97
CA ALA A 442 -12.80 -17.35 -15.53
C ALA A 442 -13.69 -16.52 -14.62
N GLY A 443 -13.29 -15.28 -14.36
CA GLY A 443 -14.04 -14.34 -13.54
C GLY A 443 -13.85 -14.48 -12.03
N GLU A 444 -13.23 -15.53 -11.53
CA GLU A 444 -12.93 -15.66 -10.10
C GLU A 444 -11.91 -14.58 -9.64
N PRO A 445 -12.08 -14.00 -8.45
CA PRO A 445 -11.12 -13.04 -7.90
C PRO A 445 -9.71 -13.61 -7.78
N PHE A 446 -8.70 -12.75 -7.90
CA PHE A 446 -7.34 -13.08 -7.48
C PHE A 446 -7.20 -12.96 -5.97
N ALA A 447 -6.16 -13.58 -5.39
CA ALA A 447 -5.71 -13.21 -4.06
C ALA A 447 -5.15 -11.77 -4.05
N PRO A 448 -5.28 -11.02 -2.94
CA PRO A 448 -4.77 -9.66 -2.86
C PRO A 448 -3.25 -9.64 -2.73
N GLY A 449 -2.60 -8.69 -3.42
CA GLY A 449 -1.16 -8.44 -3.30
C GLY A 449 -0.28 -9.67 -3.54
N ALA A 450 0.56 -9.96 -2.56
CA ALA A 450 1.47 -11.10 -2.57
C ALA A 450 0.88 -12.36 -1.88
N ASN A 451 -0.39 -12.32 -1.48
CA ASN A 451 -1.03 -13.45 -0.82
C ASN A 451 -1.08 -14.70 -1.72
N PRO A 452 -0.97 -15.89 -1.11
CA PRO A 452 -1.37 -17.13 -1.76
C PRO A 452 -2.84 -17.11 -2.19
N MET A 453 -3.20 -17.90 -3.22
CA MET A 453 -4.59 -18.08 -3.60
C MET A 453 -5.38 -18.76 -2.48
N HIS A 454 -6.63 -18.34 -2.34
CA HIS A 454 -7.54 -18.75 -1.27
C HIS A 454 -7.61 -20.28 -1.14
N GLY A 455 -7.35 -20.79 0.06
CA GLY A 455 -7.40 -22.21 0.40
C GLY A 455 -6.28 -23.07 -0.16
N ARG A 456 -5.23 -22.47 -0.76
CA ARG A 456 -4.07 -23.21 -1.29
C ARG A 456 -2.91 -23.29 -0.33
N ASP A 457 -2.82 -22.38 0.61
CA ASP A 457 -1.83 -22.32 1.71
C ASP A 457 -2.26 -23.26 2.85
N SER A 458 -2.12 -24.56 2.62
CA SER A 458 -2.64 -25.64 3.47
C SER A 458 -1.67 -26.14 4.54
N HIS A 459 -0.40 -25.69 4.50
CA HIS A 459 0.64 -26.14 5.45
C HIS A 459 0.72 -25.27 6.73
N GLY A 460 -0.32 -24.48 7.00
CA GLY A 460 -0.42 -23.66 8.21
C GLY A 460 0.06 -22.21 8.02
N ALA A 461 -0.17 -21.44 9.07
CA ALA A 461 0.07 -19.99 9.07
C ALA A 461 1.52 -19.61 8.79
N LEU A 462 2.47 -20.27 9.43
CA LEU A 462 3.90 -19.95 9.30
C LEU A 462 4.43 -20.26 7.89
N ALA A 463 4.00 -21.36 7.28
CA ALA A 463 4.39 -21.68 5.91
C ALA A 463 3.88 -20.64 4.90
N SER A 464 2.63 -20.17 5.08
CA SER A 464 2.06 -19.10 4.26
C SER A 464 2.89 -17.80 4.37
N LEU A 465 3.23 -17.39 5.58
CA LEU A 465 4.06 -16.21 5.84
C LEU A 465 5.47 -16.38 5.27
N ASN A 466 6.10 -17.55 5.43
CA ASN A 466 7.45 -17.81 4.93
C ASN A 466 7.54 -17.67 3.40
N SER A 467 6.57 -18.20 2.64
CA SER A 467 6.55 -18.03 1.19
C SER A 467 6.53 -16.56 0.78
N VAL A 468 5.70 -15.73 1.42
CA VAL A 468 5.63 -14.29 1.11
C VAL A 468 6.91 -13.55 1.51
N ALA A 469 7.55 -13.95 2.62
CA ALA A 469 8.78 -13.33 3.10
C ALA A 469 9.96 -13.48 2.12
N LYS A 470 9.94 -14.48 1.23
CA LYS A 470 10.97 -14.71 0.20
C LYS A 470 10.94 -13.67 -0.93
N ILE A 471 9.83 -12.94 -1.12
CA ILE A 471 9.74 -11.90 -2.15
C ILE A 471 10.67 -10.73 -1.81
N PRO A 472 11.65 -10.41 -2.68
CA PRO A 472 12.74 -9.51 -2.32
C PRO A 472 12.30 -8.03 -2.35
N TYR A 473 12.07 -7.44 -1.17
CA TYR A 473 11.69 -6.03 -1.05
C TYR A 473 12.81 -5.09 -1.54
N ARG A 474 13.99 -5.13 -0.90
CA ARG A 474 15.08 -4.16 -1.16
C ARG A 474 15.56 -4.14 -2.59
N ALA A 475 15.67 -5.31 -3.21
CA ALA A 475 16.23 -5.43 -4.54
C ALA A 475 15.21 -5.21 -5.66
N VAL A 476 13.94 -5.53 -5.42
CA VAL A 476 12.93 -5.67 -6.48
C VAL A 476 11.65 -4.90 -6.17
N CYS A 477 11.00 -5.20 -5.04
CA CYS A 477 9.66 -4.71 -4.73
C CYS A 477 9.66 -3.53 -3.74
N GLN A 478 10.46 -2.51 -4.00
CA GLN A 478 10.66 -1.36 -3.11
C GLN A 478 9.41 -0.51 -2.86
N ASP A 479 8.40 -0.63 -3.71
CA ASP A 479 7.10 0.02 -3.52
C ASP A 479 6.14 -0.81 -2.65
N GLY A 480 6.53 -2.01 -2.24
CA GLY A 480 5.85 -2.80 -1.23
C GLY A 480 5.49 -4.22 -1.63
N VAL A 481 5.50 -5.09 -0.63
CA VAL A 481 5.03 -6.47 -0.70
C VAL A 481 3.88 -6.61 0.29
N SER A 482 2.65 -6.48 -0.20
CA SER A 482 1.45 -6.50 0.65
C SER A 482 1.04 -7.93 0.97
N ASN A 483 0.94 -8.23 2.26
CA ASN A 483 0.39 -9.47 2.76
C ASN A 483 -0.77 -9.20 3.73
N THR A 484 -1.86 -9.93 3.58
CA THR A 484 -3.01 -9.88 4.49
C THR A 484 -3.23 -11.25 5.11
N PHE A 485 -3.04 -11.32 6.40
CA PHE A 485 -3.05 -12.54 7.19
C PHE A 485 -4.32 -12.60 8.04
N SER A 486 -5.07 -13.69 7.96
CA SER A 486 -6.26 -13.91 8.78
C SER A 486 -6.07 -15.17 9.62
N ILE A 487 -6.29 -15.03 10.92
CA ILE A 487 -6.11 -16.12 11.89
C ILE A 487 -7.28 -16.12 12.87
N THR A 488 -7.75 -17.31 13.27
CA THR A 488 -8.78 -17.40 14.28
C THR A 488 -8.24 -17.08 15.67
N PRO A 489 -9.02 -16.46 16.55
CA PRO A 489 -8.57 -16.16 17.93
C PRO A 489 -8.06 -17.40 18.68
N THR A 490 -8.70 -18.54 18.44
CA THR A 490 -8.35 -19.82 19.09
C THR A 490 -6.99 -20.38 18.62
N ALA A 491 -6.63 -20.13 17.35
CA ALA A 491 -5.32 -20.51 16.81
C ALA A 491 -4.19 -19.67 17.40
N LEU A 492 -4.45 -18.38 17.71
CA LEU A 492 -3.48 -17.53 18.38
C LEU A 492 -3.26 -17.95 19.84
N GLY A 493 -4.24 -18.46 20.54
CA GLY A 493 -4.09 -18.85 21.94
C GLY A 493 -5.39 -18.97 22.71
N LYS A 494 -5.33 -19.58 23.89
CA LYS A 494 -6.50 -19.84 24.75
C LYS A 494 -6.83 -18.64 25.63
N SER A 495 -5.85 -17.85 26.02
CA SER A 495 -6.01 -16.63 26.82
C SER A 495 -5.68 -15.39 26.03
N GLU A 496 -6.12 -14.22 26.50
CA GLU A 496 -5.80 -12.93 25.91
C GLU A 496 -4.26 -12.69 25.89
N GLU A 497 -3.59 -13.02 27.00
CA GLU A 497 -2.15 -12.87 27.12
C GLU A 497 -1.39 -13.79 26.14
N GLU A 498 -1.82 -15.06 25.99
CA GLU A 498 -1.22 -15.97 25.01
C GLU A 498 -1.40 -15.45 23.58
N ARG A 499 -2.61 -14.98 23.21
CA ARG A 499 -2.88 -14.43 21.88
C ARG A 499 -1.99 -13.24 21.57
N MET A 500 -1.85 -12.32 22.52
CA MET A 500 -1.01 -11.14 22.38
C MET A 500 0.46 -11.52 22.17
N LYS A 501 1.02 -12.40 23.04
CA LYS A 501 2.40 -12.86 22.93
C LYS A 501 2.66 -13.63 21.63
N ASN A 502 1.75 -14.49 21.24
CA ASN A 502 1.88 -15.27 20.02
C ASN A 502 1.83 -14.38 18.77
N LEU A 503 0.99 -13.34 18.76
CA LEU A 503 0.99 -12.38 17.66
C LEU A 503 2.31 -11.60 17.59
N VAL A 504 2.87 -11.17 18.73
CA VAL A 504 4.21 -10.54 18.77
C VAL A 504 5.29 -11.49 18.23
N MET A 505 5.24 -12.76 18.59
CA MET A 505 6.21 -13.75 18.07
C MET A 505 6.06 -13.97 16.56
N ILE A 506 4.84 -14.03 16.04
CA ILE A 506 4.59 -14.12 14.59
C ILE A 506 5.18 -12.90 13.87
N LEU A 507 4.91 -11.69 14.35
CA LEU A 507 5.44 -10.46 13.78
C LEU A 507 6.97 -10.43 13.80
N ASN A 508 7.58 -10.77 14.94
CA ASN A 508 9.03 -10.86 15.06
C ASN A 508 9.62 -11.89 14.09
N GLY A 509 9.05 -13.10 14.04
CA GLY A 509 9.52 -14.17 13.17
C GLY A 509 9.36 -13.85 11.68
N TYR A 510 8.27 -13.22 11.29
CA TYR A 510 8.03 -12.81 9.93
C TYR A 510 9.00 -11.72 9.46
N PHE A 511 9.16 -10.66 10.26
CA PHE A 511 10.01 -9.53 9.90
C PHE A 511 11.51 -9.81 9.96
N ILE A 512 11.97 -10.71 10.85
CA ILE A 512 13.40 -11.08 10.89
C ILE A 512 13.85 -11.81 9.62
N GLN A 513 12.93 -12.44 8.89
CA GLN A 513 13.19 -13.06 7.59
C GLN A 513 13.32 -12.07 6.44
N GLY A 514 13.11 -10.76 6.69
CA GLY A 514 13.16 -9.71 5.68
C GLY A 514 11.83 -9.45 4.99
N ALA A 515 10.73 -9.96 5.52
CA ALA A 515 9.38 -9.62 5.06
C ALA A 515 9.09 -8.12 5.26
N HIS A 516 8.26 -7.55 4.40
CA HIS A 516 8.03 -6.11 4.37
C HIS A 516 6.81 -5.68 5.19
N HIS A 517 5.63 -6.20 4.90
CA HIS A 517 4.34 -5.69 5.39
C HIS A 517 3.41 -6.82 5.81
N LEU A 518 2.63 -6.58 6.85
CA LEU A 518 1.58 -7.49 7.31
C LEU A 518 0.33 -6.74 7.77
N ASN A 519 -0.80 -7.02 7.13
CA ASN A 519 -2.12 -6.82 7.69
C ASN A 519 -2.50 -8.04 8.54
N VAL A 520 -3.10 -7.81 9.71
CA VAL A 520 -3.58 -8.89 10.58
C VAL A 520 -5.08 -8.73 10.81
N ASN A 521 -5.85 -9.78 10.51
CA ASN A 521 -7.24 -9.93 10.91
C ASN A 521 -7.34 -11.09 11.92
N VAL A 522 -7.89 -10.81 13.10
CA VAL A 522 -8.08 -11.81 14.16
C VAL A 522 -9.57 -12.05 14.35
N MET A 523 -10.14 -12.90 13.51
CA MET A 523 -11.58 -13.15 13.51
C MET A 523 -11.94 -14.53 12.97
N ASN A 524 -13.20 -14.92 13.15
CA ASN A 524 -13.76 -16.15 12.57
C ASN A 524 -14.53 -15.83 11.28
N ARG A 525 -14.55 -16.77 10.36
CA ARG A 525 -15.28 -16.64 9.08
C ARG A 525 -16.78 -16.44 9.30
N GLU A 526 -17.35 -17.09 10.31
CA GLU A 526 -18.78 -17.03 10.67
C GLU A 526 -19.21 -15.62 11.01
N LEU A 527 -18.34 -14.82 11.66
CA LEU A 527 -18.59 -13.41 11.94
C LEU A 527 -18.84 -12.61 10.64
N LEU A 528 -18.02 -12.85 9.61
CA LEU A 528 -18.18 -12.16 8.34
C LEU A 528 -19.43 -12.60 7.57
N ILE A 529 -19.80 -13.88 7.67
CA ILE A 529 -21.04 -14.40 7.07
C ILE A 529 -22.24 -13.73 7.74
N ASP A 530 -22.30 -13.69 9.09
CA ASP A 530 -23.39 -13.03 9.80
C ASP A 530 -23.42 -11.51 9.52
N ALA A 531 -22.25 -10.86 9.47
CA ALA A 531 -22.16 -9.44 9.14
C ALA A 531 -22.59 -9.12 7.69
N MET A 532 -22.39 -10.04 6.76
CA MET A 532 -22.84 -9.90 5.38
C MET A 532 -24.37 -10.04 5.25
N GLU A 533 -24.99 -10.86 6.09
CA GLU A 533 -26.45 -11.09 6.11
C GLU A 533 -27.19 -10.09 7.01
N HIS A 534 -26.53 -9.60 8.07
CA HIS A 534 -27.08 -8.71 9.09
C HIS A 534 -26.19 -7.50 9.34
N PRO A 535 -25.91 -6.64 8.34
CA PRO A 535 -24.96 -5.52 8.46
C PRO A 535 -25.34 -4.52 9.56
N GLU A 536 -26.62 -4.43 9.91
CA GLU A 536 -27.11 -3.57 10.98
C GLU A 536 -26.61 -3.95 12.38
N LYS A 537 -26.22 -5.22 12.59
CA LYS A 537 -25.62 -5.69 13.84
C LYS A 537 -24.15 -5.30 13.97
N TYR A 538 -23.49 -5.00 12.82
CA TYR A 538 -22.05 -4.79 12.75
C TYR A 538 -21.67 -3.46 12.06
N PRO A 539 -22.22 -2.33 12.51
CA PRO A 539 -22.10 -1.05 11.80
C PRO A 539 -20.66 -0.52 11.72
N THR A 540 -19.78 -0.96 12.62
CA THR A 540 -18.40 -0.51 12.71
C THR A 540 -17.39 -1.61 12.44
N LEU A 541 -17.84 -2.80 11.98
CA LEU A 541 -16.92 -3.90 11.69
C LEU A 541 -15.89 -3.48 10.64
N THR A 542 -14.66 -3.39 11.08
CA THR A 542 -13.52 -3.04 10.26
C THR A 542 -12.73 -4.28 9.89
N ILE A 543 -12.30 -4.39 8.64
CA ILE A 543 -11.49 -5.50 8.15
C ILE A 543 -10.31 -4.97 7.34
N ARG A 544 -9.15 -5.59 7.53
CA ARG A 544 -7.97 -5.36 6.70
C ARG A 544 -8.12 -6.11 5.37
N VAL A 545 -7.96 -5.41 4.24
CA VAL A 545 -8.19 -6.00 2.91
C VAL A 545 -6.93 -6.19 2.09
N SER A 546 -6.14 -5.14 1.87
CA SER A 546 -4.85 -5.20 1.17
C SER A 546 -4.12 -3.87 1.32
N GLY A 547 -3.30 -3.72 2.36
CA GLY A 547 -2.59 -2.48 2.69
C GLY A 547 -3.43 -1.40 3.37
N TYR A 548 -4.72 -1.62 3.57
CA TYR A 548 -5.62 -0.71 4.29
C TYR A 548 -6.82 -1.46 4.86
N ALA A 549 -7.61 -0.79 5.69
CA ALA A 549 -8.85 -1.29 6.24
C ALA A 549 -10.06 -0.67 5.56
N VAL A 550 -11.18 -1.37 5.62
CA VAL A 550 -12.49 -0.88 5.21
C VAL A 550 -13.55 -1.28 6.23
N ASN A 551 -14.66 -0.58 6.24
CA ASN A 551 -15.86 -1.07 6.91
C ASN A 551 -16.46 -2.19 6.05
N PHE A 552 -16.61 -3.39 6.62
CA PHE A 552 -17.02 -4.59 5.89
C PHE A 552 -18.38 -4.42 5.19
N SER A 553 -19.32 -3.71 5.82
CA SER A 553 -20.65 -3.45 5.23
C SER A 553 -20.61 -2.51 4.01
N ARG A 554 -19.51 -1.80 3.80
CA ARG A 554 -19.31 -0.92 2.63
C ARG A 554 -18.75 -1.62 1.40
N LEU A 555 -18.24 -2.82 1.55
CA LEU A 555 -17.77 -3.65 0.44
C LEU A 555 -18.95 -4.10 -0.43
N SER A 556 -18.73 -4.21 -1.74
CA SER A 556 -19.69 -4.87 -2.62
C SER A 556 -19.85 -6.34 -2.23
N ARG A 557 -20.97 -6.96 -2.60
CA ARG A 557 -21.22 -8.38 -2.31
C ARG A 557 -20.10 -9.27 -2.86
N GLU A 558 -19.57 -8.97 -4.04
CA GLU A 558 -18.46 -9.70 -4.66
C GLU A 558 -17.19 -9.60 -3.79
N GLN A 559 -16.87 -8.39 -3.31
CA GLN A 559 -15.73 -8.15 -2.42
C GLN A 559 -15.91 -8.82 -1.05
N GLN A 560 -17.10 -8.78 -0.46
CA GLN A 560 -17.39 -9.49 0.79
C GLN A 560 -17.18 -11.00 0.64
N LEU A 561 -17.69 -11.59 -0.45
CA LEU A 561 -17.51 -13.01 -0.73
C LEU A 561 -16.04 -13.36 -0.99
N GLU A 562 -15.27 -12.49 -1.63
CA GLU A 562 -13.82 -12.67 -1.79
C GLU A 562 -13.13 -12.74 -0.42
N VAL A 563 -13.41 -11.79 0.48
CA VAL A 563 -12.82 -11.76 1.82
C VAL A 563 -13.20 -13.01 2.63
N ILE A 564 -14.47 -13.45 2.57
CA ILE A 564 -14.95 -14.65 3.27
C ILE A 564 -14.26 -15.93 2.75
N LYS A 565 -13.88 -15.97 1.46
CA LYS A 565 -13.17 -17.10 0.84
C LYS A 565 -11.70 -17.17 1.19
N ARG A 566 -11.10 -16.11 1.73
CA ARG A 566 -9.67 -16.10 2.12
C ARG A 566 -9.37 -17.21 3.12
N THR A 567 -8.13 -17.60 3.20
CA THR A 567 -7.68 -18.56 4.21
C THR A 567 -7.76 -17.91 5.60
N PHE A 568 -8.47 -18.57 6.49
CA PHE A 568 -8.45 -18.28 7.93
C PHE A 568 -7.66 -19.40 8.59
N HIS A 569 -6.47 -19.10 9.05
CA HIS A 569 -5.62 -20.09 9.68
C HIS A 569 -6.20 -20.52 11.03
N GLU A 570 -6.45 -21.81 11.19
CA GLU A 570 -6.99 -22.42 12.40
C GLU A 570 -5.90 -23.05 13.28
N SER A 571 -4.66 -23.04 12.80
CA SER A 571 -3.44 -23.46 13.49
C SER A 571 -2.25 -22.63 13.04
N MET A 572 -1.24 -22.53 13.92
CA MET A 572 0.05 -21.90 13.60
C MET A 572 0.93 -22.77 12.74
#